data_66a416e48d9834d507b507eb0a54145e
#
_entry.id   66a416e48d9834d507b507eb0a54145e
#
_cell.length_a   1.000
_cell.length_b   1.000
_cell.length_c   1.000
_cell.angle_alpha   90.00
_cell.angle_beta   90.00
_cell.angle_gamma   90.00
#
_symmetry.space_group_name_H-M   'P 1'
#
loop_
_entity.id
_entity.type
_entity.pdbx_description
1 polymer ?
#
loop_
_entity_poly.entity_id
_entity_poly.type
_entity_poly.pdbx_seq_one_letter_code
_entity_poly.pdbx_strand_id
1 'polypeptide(L)'
;GGNLDPNDVVQFLSPIQGIVYQSTQAVATALQLEASRYRNSSSAIPAGVLRQTGGEPLSAQELADLAAAFNVARATNQTAALNEFVTYTETATSPDKMLLIDSAEFQAMEMARLCNIPPYLAGVSVGSYSYQSSAEARMDLWTFGVRAYADCIAGTLSQNNVLPSGTYVEF
;
A
#
# COMPACT_ATOMS: atom_id res chain seq x y z
N GLY A 1 14.71 -10.75 27.41
CA GLY A 1 15.53 -9.64 26.97
C GLY A 1 16.15 -8.97 28.17
N GLY A 2 17.48 -8.88 28.24
CA GLY A 2 18.16 -8.16 29.29
C GLY A 2 18.03 -6.65 29.11
N ASN A 3 17.88 -5.90 30.19
CA ASN A 3 18.03 -4.45 30.15
C ASN A 3 19.51 -4.13 29.86
N LEU A 4 19.75 -3.30 28.84
CA LEU A 4 21.07 -2.74 28.59
C LEU A 4 21.29 -1.59 29.60
N ASP A 5 22.55 -1.43 30.09
CA ASP A 5 22.89 -0.26 30.89
C ASP A 5 22.83 1.00 29.98
N PRO A 6 22.13 2.05 30.37
CA PRO A 6 22.09 3.29 29.61
C PRO A 6 23.46 3.89 29.28
N ASN A 7 24.49 3.58 30.06
CA ASN A 7 25.86 4.01 29.84
C ASN A 7 26.59 3.21 28.75
N ASP A 8 26.10 2.03 28.42
CA ASP A 8 26.71 1.16 27.42
C ASP A 8 26.07 1.31 26.03
N VAL A 9 25.11 2.22 25.86
CA VAL A 9 24.37 2.41 24.62
C VAL A 9 24.37 3.86 24.18
N VAL A 10 24.45 4.07 22.87
CA VAL A 10 24.22 5.38 22.23
C VAL A 10 22.85 5.35 21.58
N GLN A 11 21.95 6.22 22.04
CA GLN A 11 20.59 6.30 21.51
C GLN A 11 20.47 7.42 20.47
N PHE A 12 20.09 7.07 19.25
CA PHE A 12 19.75 8.01 18.20
C PHE A 12 18.24 8.25 18.20
N LEU A 13 17.83 9.47 18.52
CA LEU A 13 16.42 9.86 18.45
C LEU A 13 16.09 10.23 17.00
N SER A 14 15.12 9.56 16.41
CA SER A 14 14.69 9.91 15.06
C SER A 14 14.04 11.30 15.05
N PRO A 15 14.42 12.19 14.11
CA PRO A 15 13.79 13.50 13.96
C PRO A 15 12.36 13.41 13.43
N ILE A 16 11.99 12.27 12.86
CA ILE A 16 10.68 12.01 12.26
C ILE A 16 10.07 10.78 12.95
N GLN A 17 8.79 10.86 13.26
CA GLN A 17 8.06 9.72 13.81
C GLN A 17 7.91 8.62 12.76
N GLY A 18 7.85 7.37 13.21
CA GLY A 18 7.62 6.24 12.31
C GLY A 18 6.29 6.38 11.54
N ILE A 19 6.30 5.99 10.28
CA ILE A 19 5.20 6.17 9.33
C ILE A 19 3.84 5.67 9.85
N VAL A 20 3.84 4.59 10.61
CA VAL A 20 2.61 4.02 11.22
C VAL A 20 2.03 4.97 12.27
N TYR A 21 2.86 5.65 13.05
CA TYR A 21 2.41 6.63 14.05
C TYR A 21 2.01 7.96 13.40
N GLN A 22 2.73 8.37 12.36
CA GLN A 22 2.49 9.63 11.68
C GLN A 22 1.18 9.62 10.90
N SER A 23 0.84 8.50 10.27
CA SER A 23 -0.40 8.36 9.49
C SER A 23 -0.90 6.91 9.43
N THR A 24 -1.43 6.42 10.55
CA THR A 24 -2.05 5.08 10.65
C THR A 24 -3.11 4.88 9.58
N GLN A 25 -3.92 5.91 9.31
CA GLN A 25 -5.03 5.81 8.36
C GLN A 25 -4.54 5.69 6.92
N ALA A 26 -3.51 6.43 6.51
CA ALA A 26 -2.95 6.31 5.16
C ALA A 26 -2.35 4.92 4.92
N VAL A 27 -1.64 4.37 5.92
CA VAL A 27 -1.10 3.01 5.85
C VAL A 27 -2.23 1.97 5.76
N ALA A 28 -3.27 2.10 6.58
CA ALA A 28 -4.43 1.20 6.54
C ALA A 28 -5.15 1.28 5.19
N THR A 29 -5.33 2.48 4.62
CA THR A 29 -5.94 2.68 3.30
C THR A 29 -5.11 2.02 2.20
N ALA A 30 -3.79 2.16 2.23
CA ALA A 30 -2.89 1.52 1.27
C ALA A 30 -3.01 -0.01 1.31
N LEU A 31 -3.05 -0.60 2.50
CA LEU A 31 -3.23 -2.05 2.67
C LEU A 31 -4.61 -2.53 2.18
N GLN A 32 -5.67 -1.78 2.44
CA GLN A 32 -7.01 -2.12 1.95
C GLN A 32 -7.12 -2.00 0.43
N LEU A 33 -6.50 -0.99 -0.16
CA LEU A 33 -6.43 -0.82 -1.61
C LEU A 33 -5.71 -1.99 -2.26
N GLU A 34 -4.56 -2.40 -1.72
CA GLU A 34 -3.80 -3.54 -2.21
C GLU A 34 -4.60 -4.85 -2.09
N ALA A 35 -5.26 -5.07 -0.96
CA ALA A 35 -6.15 -6.22 -0.77
C ALA A 35 -7.33 -6.21 -1.75
N SER A 36 -7.87 -5.03 -2.09
CA SER A 36 -8.92 -4.88 -3.08
C SER A 36 -8.43 -5.20 -4.49
N ARG A 37 -7.25 -4.70 -4.87
CA ARG A 37 -6.60 -5.01 -6.15
C ARG A 37 -6.36 -6.51 -6.28
N TYR A 38 -5.82 -7.15 -5.24
CA TYR A 38 -5.59 -8.59 -5.22
C TYR A 38 -6.88 -9.39 -5.43
N ARG A 39 -7.96 -9.04 -4.69
CA ARG A 39 -9.27 -9.72 -4.87
C ARG A 39 -9.83 -9.55 -6.28
N ASN A 40 -9.72 -8.37 -6.85
CA ASN A 40 -10.23 -8.10 -8.20
C ASN A 40 -9.39 -8.79 -9.29
N SER A 41 -8.09 -9.00 -9.08
CA SER A 41 -7.23 -9.69 -10.03
C SER A 41 -7.23 -11.21 -9.88
N SER A 42 -7.64 -11.73 -8.73
CA SER A 42 -7.65 -13.17 -8.45
C SER A 42 -8.85 -13.91 -9.00
N SER A 43 -9.90 -13.23 -9.47
CA SER A 43 -11.11 -13.84 -10.01
C SER A 43 -11.34 -13.38 -11.45
N ALA A 44 -11.42 -14.35 -12.37
CA ALA A 44 -11.70 -14.09 -13.79
C ALA A 44 -13.15 -13.60 -14.03
N ILE A 45 -14.07 -13.96 -13.14
CA ILE A 45 -15.49 -13.58 -13.23
C ILE A 45 -15.81 -12.61 -12.09
N PRO A 46 -16.36 -11.43 -12.36
CA PRO A 46 -16.74 -10.45 -11.34
C PRO A 46 -17.77 -11.02 -10.34
N ALA A 47 -17.84 -10.43 -9.16
CA ALA A 47 -18.91 -10.77 -8.22
C ALA A 47 -20.27 -10.34 -8.79
N GLY A 48 -21.30 -11.13 -8.57
CA GLY A 48 -22.63 -10.87 -9.11
C GLY A 48 -23.72 -11.57 -8.33
N VAL A 49 -24.94 -11.39 -8.81
CA VAL A 49 -26.15 -11.99 -8.25
C VAL A 49 -26.72 -12.98 -9.24
N LEU A 50 -26.97 -14.20 -8.78
CA LEU A 50 -27.81 -15.16 -9.49
C LEU A 50 -29.26 -14.89 -9.14
N ARG A 51 -30.09 -14.57 -10.14
CA ARG A 51 -31.49 -14.25 -9.99
C ARG A 51 -32.33 -15.29 -10.74
N GLN A 52 -33.27 -15.85 -10.05
CA GLN A 52 -34.34 -16.65 -10.73
C GLN A 52 -35.34 -15.68 -11.37
N THR A 53 -35.60 -15.86 -12.65
CA THR A 53 -36.49 -15.00 -13.47
C THR A 53 -37.79 -15.70 -13.86
N GLY A 54 -37.89 -17.00 -13.62
CA GLY A 54 -39.08 -17.77 -13.96
C GLY A 54 -39.02 -19.20 -13.40
N GLY A 55 -39.99 -20.03 -13.76
CA GLY A 55 -40.12 -21.41 -13.27
C GLY A 55 -40.71 -21.51 -11.86
N GLU A 56 -40.71 -22.71 -11.30
CA GLU A 56 -41.14 -22.95 -9.92
C GLU A 56 -40.12 -22.34 -8.96
N PRO A 57 -40.55 -21.62 -7.89
CA PRO A 57 -39.60 -20.98 -6.96
C PRO A 57 -38.69 -22.01 -6.30
N LEU A 58 -37.36 -21.74 -6.43
CA LEU A 58 -36.36 -22.56 -5.76
C LEU A 58 -36.38 -22.33 -4.25
N SER A 59 -36.25 -23.42 -3.50
CA SER A 59 -36.09 -23.38 -2.05
C SER A 59 -34.77 -22.66 -1.66
N ALA A 60 -34.66 -22.22 -0.41
CA ALA A 60 -33.46 -21.61 0.09
C ALA A 60 -32.23 -22.52 -0.02
N GLN A 61 -32.41 -23.83 0.13
CA GLN A 61 -31.34 -24.80 -0.01
C GLN A 61 -30.86 -24.91 -1.46
N GLU A 62 -31.77 -25.03 -2.42
CA GLU A 62 -31.43 -25.09 -3.85
C GLU A 62 -30.74 -23.83 -4.35
N LEU A 63 -31.13 -22.65 -3.84
CA LEU A 63 -30.45 -21.39 -4.14
C LEU A 63 -29.02 -21.36 -3.56
N ALA A 64 -28.84 -21.91 -2.35
CA ALA A 64 -27.51 -22.00 -1.74
C ALA A 64 -26.61 -22.98 -2.51
N ASP A 65 -27.13 -24.12 -2.92
CA ASP A 65 -26.39 -25.12 -3.70
C ASP A 65 -26.02 -24.60 -5.08
N LEU A 66 -26.93 -23.86 -5.75
CA LEU A 66 -26.67 -23.21 -7.02
C LEU A 66 -25.55 -22.16 -6.88
N ALA A 67 -25.60 -21.32 -5.84
CA ALA A 67 -24.58 -20.31 -5.57
C ALA A 67 -23.21 -20.95 -5.24
N ALA A 68 -23.22 -22.06 -4.49
CA ALA A 68 -21.98 -22.79 -4.18
C ALA A 68 -21.37 -23.40 -5.44
N ALA A 69 -22.15 -24.07 -6.29
CA ALA A 69 -21.70 -24.66 -7.56
C ALA A 69 -21.14 -23.58 -8.51
N PHE A 70 -21.82 -22.43 -8.60
CA PHE A 70 -21.35 -21.29 -9.40
C PHE A 70 -20.04 -20.72 -8.88
N ASN A 71 -19.88 -20.58 -7.55
CA ASN A 71 -18.65 -20.09 -6.94
C ASN A 71 -17.47 -21.05 -7.15
N VAL A 72 -17.71 -22.37 -7.12
CA VAL A 72 -16.68 -23.38 -7.44
C VAL A 72 -16.24 -23.24 -8.89
N ALA A 73 -17.17 -23.13 -9.83
CA ALA A 73 -16.85 -22.93 -11.25
C ALA A 73 -16.05 -21.64 -11.47
N ARG A 74 -16.39 -20.55 -10.77
CA ARG A 74 -15.60 -19.31 -10.77
C ARG A 74 -14.17 -19.50 -10.27
N ALA A 75 -14.03 -20.16 -9.12
CA ALA A 75 -12.72 -20.33 -8.48
C ALA A 75 -11.77 -21.19 -9.32
N THR A 76 -12.33 -22.14 -10.08
CA THR A 76 -11.57 -23.07 -10.94
C THR A 76 -11.49 -22.63 -12.40
N ASN A 77 -12.03 -21.46 -12.76
CA ASN A 77 -12.15 -20.96 -14.14
C ASN A 77 -12.85 -21.96 -15.09
N GLN A 78 -13.82 -22.71 -14.57
CA GLN A 78 -14.63 -23.63 -15.35
C GLN A 78 -15.88 -22.93 -15.89
N THR A 79 -16.42 -23.45 -16.98
CA THR A 79 -17.68 -22.96 -17.55
C THR A 79 -18.85 -23.34 -16.64
N ALA A 80 -19.54 -22.35 -16.10
CA ALA A 80 -20.78 -22.55 -15.38
C ALA A 80 -21.96 -22.61 -16.38
N ALA A 81 -22.82 -23.62 -16.28
CA ALA A 81 -24.04 -23.69 -17.07
C ALA A 81 -25.23 -23.24 -16.22
N LEU A 82 -26.04 -22.33 -16.73
CA LEU A 82 -27.26 -21.84 -16.12
C LEU A 82 -28.45 -22.27 -16.99
N ASN A 83 -29.59 -22.52 -16.38
CA ASN A 83 -30.83 -22.79 -17.11
C ASN A 83 -31.48 -21.48 -17.59
N GLU A 84 -32.52 -21.57 -18.41
CA GLU A 84 -33.25 -20.44 -18.97
C GLU A 84 -33.91 -19.51 -17.91
N PHE A 85 -34.13 -20.04 -16.69
CA PHE A 85 -34.80 -19.33 -15.59
C PHE A 85 -33.81 -18.70 -14.60
N VAL A 86 -32.51 -18.82 -14.80
CA VAL A 86 -31.49 -18.20 -13.93
C VAL A 86 -30.65 -17.25 -14.72
N THR A 87 -30.62 -16.01 -14.28
CA THR A 87 -29.79 -14.95 -14.88
C THR A 87 -28.69 -14.54 -13.92
N TYR A 88 -27.48 -14.43 -14.43
CA TYR A 88 -26.36 -13.83 -13.73
C TYR A 88 -26.27 -12.33 -14.07
N THR A 89 -26.25 -11.50 -13.03
CA THR A 89 -26.04 -10.05 -13.18
C THR A 89 -24.80 -9.65 -12.40
N GLU A 90 -23.84 -9.07 -13.07
CA GLU A 90 -22.64 -8.53 -12.43
C GLU A 90 -23.02 -7.35 -11.53
N THR A 91 -22.58 -7.42 -10.27
CA THR A 91 -22.69 -6.31 -9.30
C THR A 91 -21.36 -5.63 -9.06
N ALA A 92 -20.25 -6.26 -9.52
CA ALA A 92 -18.93 -5.66 -9.40
C ALA A 92 -18.79 -4.48 -10.35
N THR A 93 -18.30 -3.38 -9.81
CA THR A 93 -17.85 -2.26 -10.62
C THR A 93 -16.58 -2.67 -11.37
N SER A 94 -16.51 -2.37 -12.66
CA SER A 94 -15.29 -2.60 -13.46
C SER A 94 -14.07 -1.99 -12.75
N PRO A 95 -12.90 -2.66 -12.75
CA PRO A 95 -11.66 -2.12 -12.18
C PRO A 95 -11.32 -0.70 -12.66
N ASP A 96 -11.61 -0.41 -13.93
CA ASP A 96 -11.41 0.92 -14.52
C ASP A 96 -12.34 1.97 -13.89
N LYS A 97 -13.59 1.59 -13.60
CA LYS A 97 -14.55 2.48 -12.92
C LYS A 97 -14.22 2.69 -11.44
N MET A 98 -13.47 1.77 -10.85
CA MET A 98 -13.01 1.91 -9.47
C MET A 98 -11.78 2.80 -9.35
N LEU A 99 -11.21 3.29 -10.45
CA LEU A 99 -9.99 4.12 -10.49
C LEU A 99 -8.85 3.52 -9.65
N LEU A 100 -8.71 2.19 -9.69
CA LEU A 100 -7.74 1.49 -8.85
C LEU A 100 -6.30 1.86 -9.17
N ILE A 101 -6.02 2.19 -10.43
CA ILE A 101 -4.68 2.62 -10.87
C ILE A 101 -4.38 4.01 -10.31
N ASP A 102 -5.28 4.97 -10.52
CA ASP A 102 -5.12 6.35 -10.03
C ASP A 102 -5.03 6.39 -8.50
N SER A 103 -5.84 5.56 -7.83
CA SER A 103 -5.80 5.42 -6.38
C SER A 103 -4.48 4.83 -5.89
N ALA A 104 -3.88 3.88 -6.62
CA ALA A 104 -2.59 3.30 -6.29
C ALA A 104 -1.45 4.31 -6.48
N GLU A 105 -1.47 5.09 -7.55
CA GLU A 105 -0.50 6.16 -7.79
C GLU A 105 -0.59 7.24 -6.71
N PHE A 106 -1.81 7.65 -6.35
CA PHE A 106 -2.04 8.58 -5.26
C PHE A 106 -1.50 8.04 -3.93
N GLN A 107 -1.76 6.77 -3.60
CA GLN A 107 -1.23 6.14 -2.38
C GLN A 107 0.29 6.04 -2.39
N ALA A 108 0.91 5.72 -3.51
CA ALA A 108 2.37 5.72 -3.63
C ALA A 108 2.96 7.11 -3.38
N MET A 109 2.28 8.16 -3.90
CA MET A 109 2.66 9.56 -3.65
C MET A 109 2.51 9.93 -2.17
N GLU A 110 1.43 9.53 -1.50
CA GLU A 110 1.22 9.75 -0.07
C GLU A 110 2.30 9.05 0.77
N MET A 111 2.64 7.80 0.44
CA MET A 111 3.72 7.08 1.13
C MET A 111 5.07 7.78 0.95
N ALA A 112 5.38 8.24 -0.26
CA ALA A 112 6.60 9.01 -0.53
C ALA A 112 6.66 10.30 0.31
N ARG A 113 5.54 11.05 0.42
CA ARG A 113 5.43 12.24 1.27
C ARG A 113 5.66 11.93 2.75
N LEU A 114 5.06 10.85 3.26
CA LEU A 114 5.22 10.43 4.65
C LEU A 114 6.66 10.01 4.97
N CYS A 115 7.40 9.51 3.98
CA CYS A 115 8.80 9.16 4.10
C CYS A 115 9.76 10.32 3.81
N ASN A 116 9.27 11.50 3.46
CA ASN A 116 10.08 12.62 2.95
C ASN A 116 10.94 12.26 1.74
N ILE A 117 10.43 11.38 0.88
CA ILE A 117 11.08 10.97 -0.36
C ILE A 117 10.42 11.70 -1.52
N PRO A 118 11.17 12.37 -2.41
CA PRO A 118 10.62 12.93 -3.63
C PRO A 118 9.85 11.86 -4.44
N PRO A 119 8.58 12.08 -4.83
CA PRO A 119 7.73 11.06 -5.45
C PRO A 119 8.31 10.43 -6.72
N TYR A 120 9.06 11.19 -7.51
CA TYR A 120 9.71 10.67 -8.73
C TYR A 120 10.77 9.60 -8.45
N LEU A 121 11.40 9.61 -7.26
CA LEU A 121 12.33 8.55 -6.83
C LEU A 121 11.58 7.27 -6.41
N ALA A 122 10.31 7.39 -6.04
CA ALA A 122 9.43 6.26 -5.79
C ALA A 122 8.79 5.71 -7.09
N GLY A 123 9.17 6.21 -8.26
CA GLY A 123 8.62 5.78 -9.55
C GLY A 123 7.25 6.35 -9.88
N VAL A 124 6.78 7.34 -9.13
CA VAL A 124 5.50 8.00 -9.39
C VAL A 124 5.71 9.17 -10.35
N SER A 125 4.97 9.19 -11.46
CA SER A 125 5.01 10.28 -12.42
C SER A 125 4.31 11.52 -11.83
N VAL A 126 5.07 12.55 -11.54
CA VAL A 126 4.55 13.82 -11.01
C VAL A 126 4.57 14.87 -12.11
N GLY A 127 3.64 14.77 -13.07
CA GLY A 127 3.50 15.76 -14.13
C GLY A 127 4.80 16.00 -14.93
N SER A 128 4.93 17.17 -15.52
CA SER A 128 6.06 17.56 -16.36
C SER A 128 7.31 17.99 -15.58
N TYR A 129 7.75 17.20 -14.61
CA TYR A 129 9.13 17.34 -14.11
C TYR A 129 10.07 16.81 -15.19
N SER A 130 10.35 17.68 -16.12
CA SER A 130 11.25 17.49 -17.22
C SER A 130 12.68 17.45 -16.68
N TYR A 131 13.31 16.28 -16.74
CA TYR A 131 14.77 16.10 -16.72
C TYR A 131 15.56 16.79 -15.60
N GLN A 132 15.33 16.38 -14.37
CA GLN A 132 16.39 16.54 -13.40
C GLN A 132 17.51 15.53 -13.71
N SER A 133 18.73 16.01 -13.73
CA SER A 133 19.89 15.12 -13.86
C SER A 133 19.91 14.14 -12.68
N SER A 134 20.51 12.97 -12.86
CA SER A 134 20.63 12.00 -11.76
C SER A 134 21.39 12.58 -10.54
N ALA A 135 22.21 13.59 -10.75
CA ALA A 135 22.91 14.32 -9.68
C ALA A 135 21.95 15.19 -8.87
N GLU A 136 21.07 15.93 -9.53
CA GLU A 136 20.03 16.75 -8.87
C GLU A 136 19.06 15.88 -8.07
N ALA A 137 18.62 14.74 -8.63
CA ALA A 137 17.77 13.80 -7.94
C ALA A 137 18.41 13.25 -6.64
N ARG A 138 19.72 12.99 -6.63
CA ARG A 138 20.45 12.59 -5.42
C ARG A 138 20.55 13.72 -4.41
N MET A 139 20.77 14.96 -4.87
CA MET A 139 20.80 16.13 -4.00
C MET A 139 19.45 16.38 -3.34
N ASP A 140 18.35 16.22 -4.07
CA ASP A 140 17.00 16.33 -3.52
C ASP A 140 16.74 15.28 -2.45
N LEU A 141 17.10 14.02 -2.71
CA LEU A 141 16.96 12.96 -1.72
C LEU A 141 17.79 13.25 -0.47
N TRP A 142 19.04 13.71 -0.66
CA TRP A 142 19.90 14.12 0.46
C TRP A 142 19.27 15.26 1.24
N THR A 143 18.90 16.34 0.56
CA THR A 143 18.44 17.58 1.19
C THR A 143 17.09 17.39 1.92
N PHE A 144 16.14 16.72 1.30
CA PHE A 144 14.78 16.61 1.82
C PHE A 144 14.55 15.33 2.64
N GLY A 145 15.23 14.23 2.32
CA GLY A 145 15.01 12.94 2.97
C GLY A 145 16.06 12.57 4.01
N VAL A 146 17.33 12.58 3.63
CA VAL A 146 18.39 11.93 4.42
C VAL A 146 19.04 12.88 5.43
N ARG A 147 19.18 14.17 5.09
CA ARG A 147 19.94 15.12 5.89
C ARG A 147 19.48 15.22 7.33
N ALA A 148 18.17 15.21 7.59
CA ALA A 148 17.65 15.30 8.94
C ALA A 148 18.10 14.12 9.82
N TYR A 149 18.21 12.93 9.25
CA TYR A 149 18.74 11.75 9.94
C TYR A 149 20.25 11.83 10.11
N ALA A 150 20.96 12.26 9.08
CA ALA A 150 22.42 12.45 9.13
C ALA A 150 22.81 13.47 10.21
N ASP A 151 22.14 14.61 10.25
CA ASP A 151 22.36 15.65 11.27
C ASP A 151 22.06 15.13 12.69
N CYS A 152 21.01 14.33 12.86
CA CYS A 152 20.70 13.68 14.14
C CYS A 152 21.79 12.70 14.58
N ILE A 153 22.29 11.88 13.66
CA ILE A 153 23.37 10.91 13.92
C ILE A 153 24.67 11.67 14.23
N ALA A 154 25.04 12.64 13.41
CA ALA A 154 26.23 13.46 13.61
C ALA A 154 26.19 14.20 14.95
N GLY A 155 25.07 14.83 15.27
CA GLY A 155 24.88 15.54 16.54
C GLY A 155 24.97 14.62 17.76
N THR A 156 24.39 13.42 17.68
CA THR A 156 24.45 12.44 18.76
C THR A 156 25.86 11.91 18.96
N LEU A 157 26.56 11.57 17.88
CA LEU A 157 27.95 11.08 17.95
C LEU A 157 28.91 12.17 18.41
N SER A 158 28.65 13.43 18.12
CA SER A 158 29.50 14.58 18.50
C SER A 158 29.33 15.01 19.96
N GLN A 159 28.53 14.32 20.76
CA GLN A 159 28.40 14.63 22.18
C GLN A 159 29.65 14.24 22.96
N ASN A 160 29.98 15.02 23.99
CA ASN A 160 31.18 14.83 24.81
C ASN A 160 31.24 13.52 25.59
N ASN A 161 30.12 12.82 25.74
CA ASN A 161 30.04 11.48 26.36
C ASN A 161 30.27 10.36 25.36
N VAL A 162 30.33 10.67 24.05
CA VAL A 162 30.55 9.70 22.97
C VAL A 162 31.94 9.89 22.35
N LEU A 163 32.30 11.13 22.02
CA LEU A 163 33.60 11.48 21.44
C LEU A 163 34.40 12.40 22.38
N PRO A 164 35.77 12.38 22.27
CA PRO A 164 36.61 13.33 22.99
C PRO A 164 36.23 14.76 22.70
N SER A 165 36.34 15.63 23.73
CA SER A 165 36.06 17.06 23.60
C SER A 165 36.85 17.69 22.47
N GLY A 166 36.19 18.47 21.61
CA GLY A 166 36.78 19.13 20.44
C GLY A 166 36.79 18.30 19.16
N THR A 167 36.25 17.07 19.19
CA THR A 167 36.00 16.26 17.99
C THR A 167 34.53 16.29 17.61
N TYR A 168 34.23 16.20 16.32
CA TYR A 168 32.84 16.13 15.81
C TYR A 168 32.76 15.24 14.58
N VAL A 169 31.54 14.77 14.29
CA VAL A 169 31.20 14.00 13.09
C VAL A 169 30.40 14.90 12.14
N GLU A 170 30.75 14.87 10.87
CA GLU A 170 30.04 15.55 9.79
C GLU A 170 29.87 14.58 8.61
N PHE A 171 28.74 14.66 7.89
CA PHE A 171 28.43 13.85 6.70
C PHE A 171 28.40 14.70 5.44
#